data_a0556c06db76a1a9b1aec77d094493c5
#
_entry.id   a0556c06db76a1a9b1aec77d094493c5
#
_cell.length_a   1.000
_cell.length_b   1.000
_cell.length_c   1.000
_cell.angle_alpha   90.00
_cell.angle_beta   90.00
_cell.angle_gamma   90.00
#
_symmetry.space_group_name_H-M   'P 1'
#
loop_
_entity.id
_entity.type
_entity.pdbx_description
1 polymer ?
#
loop_
_entity_poly.entity_id
_entity_poly.type
_entity_poly.pdbx_seq_one_letter_code
_entity_poly.pdbx_strand_id
1 'polypeptide(L)'
;MKNIKLILCDLDGTLLSDDKKISEHTISIIQKAREQGIRFGLATGRSLYAVDVLLDEWKIRDQCDVLLGFNGAQIIMPNENISELNDPIKGSCCIDIIHHFEDLPINFSVYDKRNLHAYRHDDLSIAISRDNRFTEMEMGDIHEFFKRDFPKLVIMCHPQDMEAVIERSKSISSPDFNCFKTTPTLFEFVNPKVCKSNGIKRICDILNITMDE
;
A
#
# COMPACT_ATOMS: atom_id res chain seq x y z
N MET A 1 -31.49 1.28 14.14
CA MET A 1 -30.09 0.85 14.08
C MET A 1 -29.61 1.05 12.66
N LYS A 2 -28.41 1.61 12.43
CA LYS A 2 -27.83 1.68 11.09
C LYS A 2 -27.65 0.25 10.56
N ASN A 3 -28.00 0.00 9.32
CA ASN A 3 -27.85 -1.32 8.70
C ASN A 3 -26.44 -1.42 8.10
N ILE A 4 -25.48 -1.92 8.87
CA ILE A 4 -24.10 -2.09 8.42
C ILE A 4 -24.05 -3.15 7.30
N LYS A 5 -23.44 -2.79 6.17
CA LYS A 5 -23.29 -3.65 5.00
C LYS A 5 -21.84 -4.04 4.70
N LEU A 6 -20.89 -3.22 5.17
CA LEU A 6 -19.46 -3.43 4.93
C LEU A 6 -18.65 -3.10 6.20
N ILE A 7 -17.71 -3.98 6.54
CA ILE A 7 -16.67 -3.74 7.53
C ILE A 7 -15.33 -3.77 6.83
N LEU A 8 -14.59 -2.64 6.88
CA LEU A 8 -13.21 -2.57 6.40
C LEU A 8 -12.27 -2.41 7.59
N CYS A 9 -11.32 -3.34 7.72
CA CYS A 9 -10.34 -3.35 8.81
C CYS A 9 -8.95 -2.95 8.31
N ASP A 10 -8.25 -2.12 9.08
CA ASP A 10 -6.81 -1.94 8.90
C ASP A 10 -6.07 -3.19 9.40
N LEU A 11 -4.88 -3.44 8.87
CA LEU A 11 -4.07 -4.61 9.20
C LEU A 11 -3.14 -4.35 10.39
N ASP A 12 -2.17 -3.51 10.20
CA ASP A 12 -1.08 -3.33 11.15
C ASP A 12 -1.51 -2.48 12.36
N GLY A 13 -1.39 -3.07 13.55
CA GLY A 13 -1.84 -2.40 14.78
C GLY A 13 -3.36 -2.41 15.00
N THR A 14 -4.13 -3.11 14.15
CA THR A 14 -5.60 -3.21 14.26
C THR A 14 -6.05 -4.66 14.20
N LEU A 15 -6.02 -5.29 13.03
CA LEU A 15 -6.47 -6.68 12.85
C LEU A 15 -5.40 -7.69 13.25
N LEU A 16 -4.13 -7.35 12.97
CA LEU A 16 -2.99 -8.20 13.27
C LEU A 16 -2.48 -7.98 14.68
N SER A 17 -2.20 -9.08 15.38
CA SER A 17 -1.43 -9.10 16.63
C SER A 17 0.05 -8.72 16.38
N ASP A 18 0.83 -8.56 17.45
CA ASP A 18 2.26 -8.22 17.37
C ASP A 18 3.06 -9.28 16.60
N ASP A 19 2.67 -10.54 16.69
CA ASP A 19 3.25 -11.66 15.94
C ASP A 19 2.65 -11.84 14.53
N LYS A 20 1.97 -10.81 14.02
CA LYS A 20 1.38 -10.72 12.67
C LYS A 20 0.38 -11.81 12.32
N LYS A 21 -0.40 -12.24 13.30
CA LYS A 21 -1.46 -13.25 13.15
C LYS A 21 -2.84 -12.66 13.43
N ILE A 22 -3.86 -13.35 12.93
CA ILE A 22 -5.26 -13.09 13.27
C ILE A 22 -5.73 -14.20 14.18
N SER A 23 -6.37 -13.85 15.32
CA SER A 23 -6.85 -14.85 16.26
C SER A 23 -8.03 -15.64 15.69
N GLU A 24 -8.17 -16.90 16.09
CA GLU A 24 -9.32 -17.73 15.70
C GLU A 24 -10.64 -17.11 16.17
N HIS A 25 -10.63 -16.41 17.31
CA HIS A 25 -11.80 -15.67 17.78
C HIS A 25 -12.18 -14.57 16.78
N THR A 26 -11.23 -13.76 16.33
CA THR A 26 -11.47 -12.70 15.33
C THR A 26 -12.01 -13.28 14.03
N ILE A 27 -11.42 -14.38 13.53
CA ILE A 27 -11.90 -15.09 12.34
C ILE A 27 -13.36 -15.54 12.50
N SER A 28 -13.69 -16.13 13.65
CA SER A 28 -15.07 -16.55 13.97
C SER A 28 -16.06 -15.37 13.98
N ILE A 29 -15.67 -14.19 14.48
CA ILE A 29 -16.52 -12.99 14.46
C ILE A 29 -16.72 -12.46 13.04
N ILE A 30 -15.67 -12.47 12.21
CA ILE A 30 -15.79 -12.12 10.78
C ILE A 30 -16.78 -13.04 10.08
N GLN A 31 -16.69 -14.37 10.30
CA GLN A 31 -17.64 -15.35 9.75
C GLN A 31 -19.08 -15.04 10.14
N LYS A 32 -19.33 -14.80 11.44
CA LYS A 32 -20.68 -14.47 11.94
C LYS A 32 -21.24 -13.17 11.32
N ALA A 33 -20.39 -12.17 11.08
CA ALA A 33 -20.83 -10.95 10.39
C ALA A 33 -21.23 -11.25 8.95
N ARG A 34 -20.45 -12.07 8.24
CA ARG A 34 -20.71 -12.48 6.86
C ARG A 34 -22.00 -13.34 6.74
N GLU A 35 -22.25 -14.22 7.70
CA GLU A 35 -23.51 -14.99 7.80
C GLU A 35 -24.76 -14.10 7.93
N GLN A 36 -24.59 -12.89 8.46
CA GLN A 36 -25.63 -11.85 8.52
C GLN A 36 -25.72 -10.99 7.26
N GLY A 37 -24.96 -11.31 6.22
CA GLY A 37 -24.92 -10.55 4.96
C GLY A 37 -24.02 -9.32 4.99
N ILE A 38 -23.20 -9.13 6.05
CA ILE A 38 -22.23 -8.04 6.12
C ILE A 38 -20.96 -8.44 5.38
N ARG A 39 -20.54 -7.66 4.40
CA ARG A 39 -19.27 -7.86 3.70
C ARG A 39 -18.09 -7.53 4.60
N PHE A 40 -16.98 -8.22 4.38
CA PHE A 40 -15.73 -7.93 5.09
C PHE A 40 -14.59 -7.65 4.10
N GLY A 41 -13.69 -6.75 4.49
CA GLY A 41 -12.52 -6.44 3.70
C GLY A 41 -11.39 -5.81 4.51
N LEU A 42 -10.27 -5.60 3.83
CA LEU A 42 -9.05 -5.03 4.39
C LEU A 42 -8.75 -3.67 3.77
N ALA A 43 -8.25 -2.72 4.57
CA ALA A 43 -7.83 -1.38 4.12
C ALA A 43 -6.43 -1.06 4.67
N THR A 44 -5.40 -1.21 3.84
CA THR A 44 -4.00 -1.19 4.26
C THR A 44 -3.12 -0.26 3.41
N GLY A 45 -1.98 0.17 3.97
CA GLY A 45 -0.90 0.81 3.22
C GLY A 45 -0.03 -0.17 2.42
N ARG A 46 -0.17 -1.49 2.66
CA ARG A 46 0.59 -2.53 1.97
C ARG A 46 0.15 -2.68 0.52
N SER A 47 1.04 -3.24 -0.31
CA SER A 47 0.68 -3.79 -1.62
C SER A 47 -0.31 -4.94 -1.46
N LEU A 48 -1.36 -4.97 -2.28
CA LEU A 48 -2.31 -6.10 -2.26
C LEU A 48 -1.68 -7.41 -2.74
N TYR A 49 -0.60 -7.36 -3.51
CA TYR A 49 0.14 -8.57 -3.87
C TYR A 49 0.89 -9.19 -2.68
N ALA A 50 1.39 -8.35 -1.74
CA ALA A 50 1.95 -8.84 -0.49
C ALA A 50 0.85 -9.39 0.43
N VAL A 51 -0.29 -8.72 0.51
CA VAL A 51 -1.46 -9.16 1.29
C VAL A 51 -2.00 -10.47 0.75
N ASP A 52 -2.12 -10.64 -0.57
CA ASP A 52 -2.66 -11.84 -1.21
C ASP A 52 -1.97 -13.13 -0.75
N VAL A 53 -0.64 -13.12 -0.63
CA VAL A 53 0.12 -14.27 -0.12
C VAL A 53 -0.23 -14.59 1.34
N LEU A 54 -0.56 -13.57 2.13
CA LEU A 54 -0.80 -13.69 3.57
C LEU A 54 -2.25 -14.08 3.91
N LEU A 55 -3.21 -13.87 2.99
CA LEU A 55 -4.62 -14.20 3.22
C LEU A 55 -4.83 -15.67 3.58
N ASP A 56 -4.07 -16.58 2.97
CA ASP A 56 -4.15 -18.02 3.26
C ASP A 56 -3.52 -18.35 4.62
N GLU A 57 -2.39 -17.72 4.96
CA GLU A 57 -1.75 -17.89 6.26
C GLU A 57 -2.64 -17.38 7.39
N TRP A 58 -3.35 -16.28 7.15
CA TRP A 58 -4.32 -15.72 8.10
C TRP A 58 -5.67 -16.45 8.10
N LYS A 59 -5.90 -17.38 7.16
CA LYS A 59 -7.13 -18.15 7.00
C LYS A 59 -8.38 -17.29 6.79
N ILE A 60 -8.25 -16.19 6.05
CA ILE A 60 -9.34 -15.24 5.79
C ILE A 60 -9.59 -14.98 4.31
N ARG A 61 -8.91 -15.69 3.38
CA ARG A 61 -9.06 -15.47 1.94
C ARG A 61 -10.53 -15.49 1.49
N ASP A 62 -11.24 -16.54 1.84
CA ASP A 62 -12.66 -16.73 1.46
C ASP A 62 -13.62 -15.78 2.20
N GLN A 63 -13.09 -14.99 3.12
CA GLN A 63 -13.87 -14.05 3.91
C GLN A 63 -13.68 -12.60 3.47
N CYS A 64 -12.68 -12.34 2.61
CA CYS A 64 -12.38 -11.00 2.12
C CYS A 64 -13.11 -10.73 0.80
N ASP A 65 -14.15 -9.92 0.87
CA ASP A 65 -14.88 -9.45 -0.32
C ASP A 65 -14.20 -8.25 -0.97
N VAL A 66 -13.45 -7.47 -0.17
CA VAL A 66 -12.85 -6.19 -0.57
C VAL A 66 -11.44 -6.09 -0.05
N LEU A 67 -10.51 -5.73 -0.90
CA LEU A 67 -9.13 -5.40 -0.55
C LEU A 67 -8.80 -3.99 -1.04
N LEU A 68 -8.44 -3.10 -0.12
CA LEU A 68 -7.99 -1.75 -0.38
C LEU A 68 -6.51 -1.63 0.03
N GLY A 69 -5.63 -1.47 -0.94
CA GLY A 69 -4.19 -1.40 -0.76
C GLY A 69 -3.58 -0.04 -1.09
N PHE A 70 -2.29 0.10 -0.83
CA PHE A 70 -1.52 1.31 -1.08
C PHE A 70 -2.21 2.57 -0.56
N ASN A 71 -2.77 2.51 0.67
CA ASN A 71 -3.51 3.62 1.29
C ASN A 71 -4.70 4.13 0.46
N GLY A 72 -5.31 3.30 -0.38
CA GLY A 72 -6.47 3.66 -1.18
C GLY A 72 -6.25 3.72 -2.68
N ALA A 73 -4.99 3.58 -3.15
CA ALA A 73 -4.69 3.59 -4.59
C ALA A 73 -5.12 2.30 -5.30
N GLN A 74 -5.14 1.15 -4.61
CA GLN A 74 -5.46 -0.13 -5.23
C GLN A 74 -6.73 -0.73 -4.61
N ILE A 75 -7.67 -1.16 -5.46
CA ILE A 75 -8.90 -1.83 -5.07
C ILE A 75 -9.00 -3.17 -5.80
N ILE A 76 -9.21 -4.23 -5.05
CA ILE A 76 -9.53 -5.56 -5.59
C ILE A 76 -10.83 -6.03 -4.93
N MET A 77 -11.82 -6.40 -5.75
CA MET A 77 -13.10 -6.95 -5.33
C MET A 77 -13.38 -8.17 -6.21
N PRO A 78 -13.01 -9.38 -5.77
CA PRO A 78 -13.05 -10.59 -6.61
C PRO A 78 -14.46 -10.92 -7.09
N ASN A 79 -15.47 -10.77 -6.22
CA ASN A 79 -16.86 -11.09 -6.55
C ASN A 79 -17.48 -10.15 -7.59
N GLU A 80 -17.00 -8.93 -7.69
CA GLU A 80 -17.38 -7.91 -8.68
C GLU A 80 -16.48 -7.92 -9.92
N ASN A 81 -15.44 -8.77 -9.93
CA ASN A 81 -14.40 -8.82 -10.97
C ASN A 81 -13.69 -7.47 -11.18
N ILE A 82 -13.43 -6.76 -10.07
CA ILE A 82 -12.78 -5.45 -10.06
C ILE A 82 -11.32 -5.59 -9.60
N SER A 83 -10.42 -4.98 -10.36
CA SER A 83 -9.01 -4.79 -10.02
C SER A 83 -8.56 -3.45 -10.60
N GLU A 84 -8.54 -2.42 -9.76
CA GLU A 84 -8.25 -1.04 -10.15
C GLU A 84 -6.97 -0.53 -9.46
N LEU A 85 -6.19 0.26 -10.20
CA LEU A 85 -5.16 1.15 -9.64
C LEU A 85 -5.61 2.59 -9.95
N ASN A 86 -5.89 3.35 -8.89
CA ASN A 86 -6.40 4.71 -8.96
C ASN A 86 -5.33 5.71 -8.55
N ASP A 87 -5.32 6.86 -9.23
CA ASP A 87 -4.45 7.98 -8.90
C ASP A 87 -2.96 7.58 -8.68
N PRO A 88 -2.30 6.93 -9.65
CA PRO A 88 -0.87 6.63 -9.51
C PRO A 88 -0.03 7.92 -9.48
N ILE A 89 1.17 7.86 -8.91
CA ILE A 89 2.16 8.92 -9.06
C ILE A 89 2.76 8.84 -10.46
N LYS A 90 2.90 9.99 -11.13
CA LYS A 90 3.47 10.06 -12.48
C LYS A 90 4.94 9.65 -12.49
N GLY A 91 5.34 8.86 -13.48
CA GLY A 91 6.73 8.46 -13.64
C GLY A 91 7.69 9.65 -13.76
N SER A 92 7.29 10.74 -14.43
CA SER A 92 8.08 11.98 -14.49
C SER A 92 8.36 12.58 -13.11
N CYS A 93 7.36 12.57 -12.21
CA CYS A 93 7.55 13.01 -10.83
C CYS A 93 8.53 12.10 -10.07
N CYS A 94 8.52 10.80 -10.35
CA CYS A 94 9.47 9.86 -9.74
C CYS A 94 10.92 10.18 -10.14
N ILE A 95 11.16 10.53 -11.40
CA ILE A 95 12.49 10.94 -11.88
C ILE A 95 12.95 12.22 -11.15
N ASP A 96 12.11 13.24 -11.06
CA ASP A 96 12.42 14.51 -10.39
C ASP A 96 12.75 14.28 -8.90
N ILE A 97 11.98 13.40 -8.23
CA ILE A 97 12.22 13.03 -6.83
C ILE A 97 13.55 12.30 -6.69
N ILE A 98 13.86 11.33 -7.55
CA ILE A 98 15.14 10.61 -7.49
C ILE A 98 16.31 11.58 -7.61
N HIS A 99 16.31 12.45 -8.61
CA HIS A 99 17.38 13.44 -8.78
C HIS A 99 17.50 14.42 -7.61
N HIS A 100 16.37 14.74 -6.92
CA HIS A 100 16.39 15.63 -5.77
C HIS A 100 17.04 15.01 -4.53
N PHE A 101 17.06 13.68 -4.43
CA PHE A 101 17.54 12.97 -3.25
C PHE A 101 18.74 12.05 -3.50
N GLU A 102 19.21 11.87 -4.73
CA GLU A 102 20.22 10.87 -5.10
C GLU A 102 21.60 11.05 -4.47
N ASP A 103 21.91 12.26 -3.96
CA ASP A 103 23.13 12.57 -3.23
C ASP A 103 23.12 12.12 -1.76
N LEU A 104 21.97 11.68 -1.24
CA LEU A 104 21.84 11.12 0.10
C LEU A 104 22.19 9.62 0.12
N PRO A 105 22.61 9.05 1.28
CA PRO A 105 22.88 7.62 1.43
C PRO A 105 21.59 6.81 1.57
N ILE A 106 20.78 6.80 0.52
CA ILE A 106 19.45 6.20 0.48
C ILE A 106 19.27 5.36 -0.79
N ASN A 107 18.20 4.61 -0.85
CA ASN A 107 17.79 3.88 -2.04
C ASN A 107 16.32 4.19 -2.37
N PHE A 108 15.90 3.90 -3.60
CA PHE A 108 14.52 4.09 -4.05
C PHE A 108 13.92 2.76 -4.46
N SER A 109 12.62 2.64 -4.29
CA SER A 109 11.87 1.51 -4.81
C SER A 109 10.46 1.86 -5.25
N VAL A 110 9.94 1.06 -6.17
CA VAL A 110 8.52 1.00 -6.52
C VAL A 110 8.05 -0.45 -6.50
N TYR A 111 6.76 -0.61 -6.31
CA TYR A 111 6.11 -1.91 -6.33
C TYR A 111 5.40 -2.12 -7.67
N ASP A 112 5.68 -3.23 -8.32
CA ASP A 112 4.99 -3.66 -9.53
C ASP A 112 4.59 -5.13 -9.41
N LYS A 113 3.33 -5.38 -9.14
CA LYS A 113 2.81 -6.72 -8.87
C LYS A 113 3.58 -7.39 -7.72
N ARG A 114 4.26 -8.51 -7.99
CA ARG A 114 5.08 -9.26 -7.02
C ARG A 114 6.56 -8.86 -7.04
N ASN A 115 6.89 -7.78 -7.73
CA ASN A 115 8.27 -7.30 -7.81
C ASN A 115 8.44 -6.01 -7.01
N LEU A 116 9.56 -5.91 -6.31
CA LEU A 116 10.10 -4.66 -5.80
C LEU A 116 11.22 -4.26 -6.75
N HIS A 117 11.01 -3.18 -7.50
CA HIS A 117 12.06 -2.60 -8.32
C HIS A 117 12.82 -1.58 -7.50
N ALA A 118 14.08 -1.87 -7.21
CA ALA A 118 14.98 -0.99 -6.50
C ALA A 118 15.88 -0.22 -7.47
N TYR A 119 16.23 1.01 -7.11
CA TYR A 119 17.19 1.82 -7.89
C TYR A 119 18.58 1.18 -7.87
N ARG A 120 18.95 0.60 -6.71
CA ARG A 120 20.19 -0.18 -6.54
C ARG A 120 19.91 -1.44 -5.72
N HIS A 121 20.65 -2.49 -6.00
CA HIS A 121 20.64 -3.70 -5.18
C HIS A 121 21.50 -3.48 -3.93
N ASP A 122 20.88 -3.47 -2.73
CA ASP A 122 21.54 -3.27 -1.45
C ASP A 122 20.84 -4.02 -0.31
N ASP A 123 21.37 -3.90 0.91
CA ASP A 123 20.83 -4.56 2.09
C ASP A 123 19.41 -4.10 2.44
N LEU A 124 19.05 -2.85 2.15
CA LEU A 124 17.70 -2.32 2.37
C LEU A 124 16.69 -2.94 1.41
N SER A 125 17.01 -2.96 0.12
CA SER A 125 16.13 -3.53 -0.91
C SER A 125 15.95 -5.05 -0.71
N ILE A 126 17.02 -5.76 -0.35
CA ILE A 126 16.99 -7.19 -0.02
C ILE A 126 16.08 -7.43 1.20
N ALA A 127 16.26 -6.67 2.28
CA ALA A 127 15.47 -6.85 3.50
C ALA A 127 13.98 -6.61 3.25
N ILE A 128 13.63 -5.52 2.56
CA ILE A 128 12.24 -5.18 2.27
C ILE A 128 11.59 -6.20 1.32
N SER A 129 12.31 -6.66 0.31
CA SER A 129 11.83 -7.69 -0.61
C SER A 129 11.53 -8.99 0.12
N ARG A 130 12.46 -9.45 0.96
CA ARG A 130 12.29 -10.66 1.76
C ARG A 130 11.09 -10.55 2.71
N ASP A 131 10.99 -9.45 3.45
CA ASP A 131 9.96 -9.26 4.48
C ASP A 131 8.55 -9.15 3.88
N ASN A 132 8.44 -8.69 2.62
CA ASN A 132 7.18 -8.60 1.88
C ASN A 132 7.00 -9.73 0.85
N ARG A 133 7.94 -10.68 0.76
CA ARG A 133 7.92 -11.80 -0.19
C ARG A 133 7.85 -11.36 -1.66
N PHE A 134 8.52 -10.28 -1.97
CA PHE A 134 8.69 -9.79 -3.33
C PHE A 134 9.93 -10.40 -3.99
N THR A 135 9.88 -10.50 -5.31
CA THR A 135 11.10 -10.66 -6.11
C THR A 135 11.76 -9.30 -6.26
N GLU A 136 12.99 -9.18 -5.84
CA GLU A 136 13.78 -7.97 -6.03
C GLU A 136 14.29 -7.90 -7.49
N MET A 137 14.21 -6.71 -8.06
CA MET A 137 14.71 -6.39 -9.39
C MET A 137 15.35 -5.00 -9.38
N GLU A 138 16.34 -4.74 -10.21
CA GLU A 138 16.84 -3.38 -10.42
C GLU A 138 16.00 -2.63 -11.45
N MET A 139 15.88 -1.30 -11.28
CA MET A 139 15.15 -0.45 -12.23
C MET A 139 15.88 -0.31 -13.58
N GLY A 140 17.21 -0.37 -13.57
CA GLY A 140 18.03 -0.05 -14.73
C GLY A 140 17.99 1.43 -15.08
N ASP A 141 17.85 1.77 -16.37
CA ASP A 141 17.71 3.15 -16.80
C ASP A 141 16.37 3.73 -16.32
N ILE A 142 16.44 4.70 -15.39
CA ILE A 142 15.25 5.31 -14.79
C ILE A 142 14.38 6.07 -15.78
N HIS A 143 14.96 6.65 -16.83
CA HIS A 143 14.17 7.37 -17.84
C HIS A 143 13.34 6.41 -18.70
N GLU A 144 13.84 5.21 -18.96
CA GLU A 144 13.06 4.16 -19.61
C GLU A 144 12.06 3.53 -18.64
N PHE A 145 12.49 3.25 -17.41
CA PHE A 145 11.67 2.60 -16.40
C PHE A 145 10.43 3.43 -16.03
N PHE A 146 10.59 4.73 -15.83
CA PHE A 146 9.54 5.67 -15.45
C PHE A 146 8.77 6.29 -16.63
N LYS A 147 8.74 5.67 -17.81
CA LYS A 147 7.77 6.00 -18.87
C LYS A 147 6.33 5.65 -18.50
N ARG A 148 6.14 4.96 -17.39
CA ARG A 148 4.84 4.58 -16.84
C ARG A 148 4.70 5.08 -15.40
N ASP A 149 3.46 5.06 -14.91
CA ASP A 149 3.10 5.51 -13.57
C ASP A 149 3.06 4.33 -12.59
N PHE A 150 3.21 4.62 -11.28
CA PHE A 150 3.30 3.62 -10.22
C PHE A 150 2.37 3.97 -9.04
N PRO A 151 2.00 3.00 -8.18
CA PRO A 151 1.18 3.26 -7.00
C PRO A 151 1.82 4.28 -6.05
N LYS A 152 3.13 4.19 -5.87
CA LYS A 152 3.96 5.07 -5.05
C LYS A 152 5.44 4.90 -5.38
N LEU A 153 6.25 5.93 -5.06
CA LEU A 153 7.69 5.84 -4.96
C LEU A 153 8.08 5.82 -3.48
N VAL A 154 9.03 5.00 -3.11
CA VAL A 154 9.49 4.84 -1.73
C VAL A 154 10.99 5.11 -1.64
N ILE A 155 11.38 5.99 -0.74
CA ILE A 155 12.76 6.08 -0.26
C ILE A 155 12.95 5.04 0.84
N MET A 156 13.99 4.26 0.70
CA MET A 156 14.49 3.30 1.69
C MET A 156 15.78 3.87 2.28
N CYS A 157 15.88 3.97 3.60
CA CYS A 157 17.08 4.46 4.27
C CYS A 157 17.30 3.78 5.62
N HIS A 158 18.51 3.84 6.15
CA HIS A 158 18.74 3.46 7.54
C HIS A 158 18.10 4.49 8.49
N PRO A 159 17.70 4.09 9.72
CA PRO A 159 17.01 4.99 10.66
C PRO A 159 17.78 6.29 10.97
N GLN A 160 19.11 6.25 10.98
CA GLN A 160 19.96 7.44 11.21
C GLN A 160 19.90 8.46 10.06
N ASP A 161 19.55 8.05 8.84
CA ASP A 161 19.51 8.90 7.65
C ASP A 161 18.13 9.52 7.41
N MET A 162 17.11 9.03 8.11
CA MET A 162 15.71 9.46 7.94
C MET A 162 15.52 10.97 8.23
N GLU A 163 16.27 11.54 9.18
CA GLU A 163 16.17 12.98 9.47
C GLU A 163 16.62 13.82 8.28
N ALA A 164 17.70 13.40 7.61
CA ALA A 164 18.20 14.08 6.40
C ALA A 164 17.17 13.98 5.25
N VAL A 165 16.47 12.83 5.10
CA VAL A 165 15.39 12.66 4.14
C VAL A 165 14.23 13.61 4.44
N ILE A 166 13.79 13.69 5.70
CA ILE A 166 12.70 14.59 6.13
C ILE A 166 13.09 16.06 5.89
N GLU A 167 14.31 16.45 6.22
CA GLU A 167 14.76 17.84 6.01
C GLU A 167 14.81 18.17 4.51
N ARG A 168 15.38 17.29 3.68
CA ARG A 168 15.43 17.47 2.23
C ARG A 168 14.02 17.53 1.62
N SER A 169 13.07 16.78 2.15
CA SER A 169 11.69 16.76 1.64
C SER A 169 10.97 18.12 1.79
N LYS A 170 11.40 18.99 2.69
CA LYS A 170 10.83 20.33 2.85
C LYS A 170 11.16 21.27 1.69
N SER A 171 12.20 20.97 0.92
CA SER A 171 12.64 21.77 -0.24
C SER A 171 12.03 21.29 -1.57
N ILE A 172 11.26 20.20 -1.57
CA ILE A 172 10.53 19.74 -2.75
C ILE A 172 9.03 19.82 -2.47
N SER A 173 8.29 20.47 -3.37
CA SER A 173 6.83 20.50 -3.31
C SER A 173 6.25 20.47 -4.72
N SER A 174 5.14 19.76 -4.87
CA SER A 174 4.44 19.65 -6.16
C SER A 174 2.94 19.45 -5.91
N PRO A 175 2.07 19.96 -6.78
CA PRO A 175 0.66 19.59 -6.74
C PRO A 175 0.41 18.15 -7.17
N ASP A 176 1.40 17.45 -7.72
CA ASP A 176 1.28 16.11 -8.26
C ASP A 176 1.65 14.99 -7.25
N PHE A 177 2.23 15.34 -6.09
CA PHE A 177 2.50 14.35 -5.04
C PHE A 177 2.44 14.94 -3.63
N ASN A 178 2.14 14.08 -2.66
CA ASN A 178 2.38 14.26 -1.24
C ASN A 178 3.50 13.32 -0.80
N CYS A 179 4.21 13.66 0.27
CA CYS A 179 5.23 12.80 0.84
C CYS A 179 5.17 12.76 2.36
N PHE A 180 5.52 11.62 2.94
CA PHE A 180 5.50 11.41 4.40
C PHE A 180 6.32 10.19 4.81
N LYS A 181 6.82 10.24 6.04
CA LYS A 181 7.46 9.09 6.70
C LYS A 181 6.40 8.08 7.13
N THR A 182 6.61 6.80 6.82
CA THR A 182 5.73 5.69 7.23
C THR A 182 6.33 4.80 8.30
N THR A 183 7.64 4.54 8.22
CA THR A 183 8.39 3.75 9.20
C THR A 183 9.73 4.42 9.51
N PRO A 184 10.53 3.93 10.46
CA PRO A 184 11.89 4.44 10.67
C PRO A 184 12.81 4.35 9.45
N THR A 185 12.48 3.49 8.48
CA THR A 185 13.32 3.18 7.31
C THR A 185 12.66 3.52 5.96
N LEU A 186 11.38 3.97 5.96
CA LEU A 186 10.63 4.23 4.73
C LEU A 186 10.01 5.63 4.74
N PHE A 187 10.19 6.31 3.60
CA PHE A 187 9.56 7.60 3.30
C PHE A 187 8.87 7.49 1.93
N GLU A 188 7.59 7.83 1.86
CA GLU A 188 6.75 7.55 0.69
C GLU A 188 6.32 8.82 -0.04
N PHE A 189 6.24 8.71 -1.36
CA PHE A 189 5.65 9.69 -2.26
C PHE A 189 4.45 9.06 -2.96
N VAL A 190 3.31 9.73 -2.88
CA VAL A 190 2.03 9.27 -3.43
C VAL A 190 1.31 10.42 -4.12
N ASN A 191 0.40 10.09 -5.04
CA ASN A 191 -0.51 11.09 -5.59
C ASN A 191 -1.34 11.73 -4.45
N PRO A 192 -1.60 13.05 -4.46
CA PRO A 192 -2.33 13.75 -3.39
C PRO A 192 -3.74 13.25 -3.13
N LYS A 193 -4.37 12.63 -4.12
CA LYS A 193 -5.71 12.04 -3.98
C LYS A 193 -5.71 10.69 -3.26
N VAL A 194 -4.54 10.08 -3.11
CA VAL A 194 -4.41 8.76 -2.46
C VAL A 194 -4.59 8.91 -0.96
N CYS A 195 -5.71 8.43 -0.46
CA CYS A 195 -5.98 8.21 0.95
C CYS A 195 -7.04 7.12 1.14
N LYS A 196 -7.03 6.44 2.27
CA LYS A 196 -7.99 5.36 2.55
C LYS A 196 -9.44 5.84 2.40
N SER A 197 -9.77 7.07 2.82
CA SER A 197 -11.13 7.58 2.72
C SER A 197 -11.62 7.73 1.28
N ASN A 198 -10.78 8.14 0.33
CA ASN A 198 -11.15 8.22 -1.08
C ASN A 198 -11.34 6.81 -1.68
N GLY A 199 -10.47 5.87 -1.34
CA GLY A 199 -10.63 4.47 -1.74
C GLY A 199 -11.92 3.85 -1.17
N ILE A 200 -12.25 4.13 0.10
CA ILE A 200 -13.49 3.66 0.73
C ILE A 200 -14.72 4.26 0.04
N LYS A 201 -14.72 5.57 -0.26
CA LYS A 201 -15.81 6.19 -1.04
C LYS A 201 -16.01 5.50 -2.38
N ARG A 202 -14.91 5.22 -3.10
CA ARG A 202 -14.97 4.48 -4.37
C ARG A 202 -15.59 3.09 -4.21
N ILE A 203 -15.23 2.36 -3.14
CA ILE A 203 -15.83 1.05 -2.82
C ILE A 203 -17.34 1.20 -2.53
N CYS A 204 -17.72 2.22 -1.76
CA CYS A 204 -19.14 2.49 -1.48
C CYS A 204 -19.92 2.76 -2.76
N ASP A 205 -19.37 3.56 -3.70
CA ASP A 205 -20.00 3.82 -5.00
C ASP A 205 -20.18 2.53 -5.81
N ILE A 206 -19.16 1.67 -5.86
CA ILE A 206 -19.22 0.37 -6.56
C ILE A 206 -20.31 -0.53 -5.97
N LEU A 207 -20.40 -0.59 -4.64
CA LEU A 207 -21.36 -1.42 -3.92
C LEU A 207 -22.75 -0.79 -3.81
N ASN A 208 -22.93 0.46 -4.26
CA ASN A 208 -24.14 1.23 -4.08
C ASN A 208 -24.60 1.29 -2.61
N ILE A 209 -23.66 1.60 -1.72
CA ILE A 209 -23.86 1.79 -0.28
C ILE A 209 -23.37 3.17 0.14
N THR A 210 -23.79 3.63 1.30
CA THR A 210 -23.33 4.89 1.88
C THR A 210 -22.18 4.69 2.85
N MET A 211 -21.43 5.75 3.16
CA MET A 211 -20.37 5.73 4.19
C MET A 211 -20.87 5.42 5.59
N ASP A 212 -22.17 5.46 5.81
CA ASP A 212 -22.82 5.17 7.09
C ASP A 212 -23.25 3.70 7.23
N GLU A 213 -23.14 2.93 6.16
CA GLU A 213 -23.50 1.52 6.08
C GLU A 213 -22.27 0.62 6.06
#